data_36babf82de9a2ebe66b3f1f19ec98b50
#
_entry.id   36babf82de9a2ebe66b3f1f19ec98b50
#
_cell.length_a   1.000
_cell.length_b   1.000
_cell.length_c   1.000
_cell.angle_alpha   90.00
_cell.angle_beta   90.00
_cell.angle_gamma   90.00
#
_symmetry.space_group_name_H-M   'P 1'
#
loop_
_entity.id
_entity.type
_entity.pdbx_description
1 polymer ?
#
loop_
_entity_poly.entity_id
_entity_poly.type
_entity_poly.pdbx_seq_one_letter_code
_entity_poly.pdbx_strand_id
1 'polypeptide(L)'
;MSAVPEALSSGASPWGADAARASAIELYAKPAPDFDARLHETVVTLLKASAHGPVVQASSLGAEDMVVTDLINRHQLPIGVFVLDTGVLHAETLALLEQLRAQQAAHPHAPVTVYHPVQEAVVQFVAREGQDAMYRSVALRKACCGIRKMEPLARALADQHAWVTGLRREQSGARADVPLIDRAEEASKRLTKYNPLANWSWGDVWH
;
A
#
# COMPACT_ATOMS: atom_id res chain seq x y z
N MET A 1 29.85 -21.21 45.63
CA MET A 1 28.40 -21.53 45.56
C MET A 1 27.66 -20.25 45.76
N SER A 2 27.28 -19.59 44.69
CA SER A 2 26.44 -18.39 44.74
C SER A 2 25.27 -18.58 43.82
N ALA A 3 24.08 -18.53 44.39
CA ALA A 3 22.82 -18.81 43.77
C ALA A 3 22.46 -17.66 42.79
N VAL A 4 22.02 -18.05 41.60
CA VAL A 4 21.38 -17.17 40.59
C VAL A 4 19.94 -16.98 41.03
N PRO A 5 19.38 -15.78 41.10
CA PRO A 5 17.96 -15.60 41.33
C PRO A 5 17.16 -15.86 40.04
N GLU A 6 16.33 -16.88 40.14
CA GLU A 6 15.27 -17.19 39.23
C GLU A 6 14.09 -16.26 39.53
N ALA A 7 13.80 -15.30 38.67
CA ALA A 7 12.50 -14.65 38.55
C ALA A 7 12.44 -13.69 37.37
N LEU A 8 12.01 -14.14 36.19
CA LEU A 8 11.30 -13.33 35.21
C LEU A 8 10.24 -14.21 34.55
N SER A 9 9.20 -14.49 35.31
CA SER A 9 7.96 -15.06 34.79
C SER A 9 6.94 -13.92 34.60
N SER A 10 6.16 -14.05 33.51
CA SER A 10 4.92 -13.35 33.19
C SER A 10 5.02 -11.87 32.91
N GLY A 11 5.50 -11.53 31.71
CA GLY A 11 5.13 -10.29 31.04
C GLY A 11 3.69 -10.38 30.55
N ALA A 12 2.72 -10.01 31.38
CA ALA A 12 1.38 -9.71 30.93
C ALA A 12 1.46 -8.59 29.90
N SER A 13 0.91 -8.79 28.71
CA SER A 13 0.76 -7.76 27.68
C SER A 13 0.13 -6.53 28.30
N PRO A 14 0.66 -5.30 28.06
CA PRO A 14 0.04 -4.07 28.59
C PRO A 14 -1.36 -3.79 28.03
N TRP A 15 -1.81 -4.60 27.11
CA TRP A 15 -3.13 -4.55 26.48
C TRP A 15 -4.00 -5.69 27.02
N GLY A 16 -4.55 -5.54 28.21
CA GLY A 16 -5.44 -6.45 28.93
C GLY A 16 -5.92 -7.71 28.21
N ALA A 17 -5.96 -8.81 28.94
CA ALA A 17 -6.38 -10.14 28.47
C ALA A 17 -7.75 -10.13 27.78
N ASP A 18 -7.83 -10.80 26.63
CA ASP A 18 -8.95 -11.59 26.07
C ASP A 18 -10.40 -11.13 26.34
N ALA A 19 -10.76 -9.91 26.07
CA ALA A 19 -12.05 -9.64 25.45
C ALA A 19 -11.83 -9.87 23.95
N ALA A 20 -12.52 -10.83 23.34
CA ALA A 20 -12.47 -11.07 21.90
C ALA A 20 -12.72 -9.74 21.19
N ARG A 21 -11.66 -9.13 20.66
CA ARG A 21 -11.82 -7.86 19.89
C ARG A 21 -12.59 -8.22 18.64
N ALA A 22 -13.73 -7.56 18.43
CA ALA A 22 -14.48 -7.69 17.19
C ALA A 22 -13.51 -7.50 16.00
N SER A 23 -13.67 -8.31 14.97
CA SER A 23 -12.86 -8.20 13.75
C SER A 23 -13.10 -6.85 13.08
N ALA A 24 -12.17 -6.40 12.25
CA ALA A 24 -12.36 -5.17 11.48
C ALA A 24 -13.62 -5.24 10.59
N ILE A 25 -13.94 -6.43 10.07
CA ILE A 25 -15.15 -6.68 9.30
C ILE A 25 -16.40 -6.42 10.16
N GLU A 26 -16.49 -7.00 11.35
CA GLU A 26 -17.63 -6.79 12.24
C GLU A 26 -17.82 -5.32 12.66
N LEU A 27 -16.71 -4.60 12.83
CA LEU A 27 -16.75 -3.19 13.24
C LEU A 27 -17.10 -2.24 12.09
N TYR A 28 -16.55 -2.48 10.91
CA TYR A 28 -16.50 -1.49 9.83
C TYR A 28 -17.23 -1.87 8.55
N ALA A 29 -17.58 -3.15 8.31
CA ALA A 29 -18.28 -3.57 7.10
C ALA A 29 -19.73 -3.02 7.05
N LYS A 30 -19.84 -1.74 6.78
CA LYS A 30 -21.10 -1.00 6.66
C LYS A 30 -21.11 -0.29 5.30
N PRO A 31 -21.44 -1.01 4.22
CA PRO A 31 -21.38 -0.46 2.87
C PRO A 31 -22.35 0.70 2.70
N ALA A 32 -22.01 1.62 1.81
CA ALA A 32 -22.90 2.68 1.39
C ALA A 32 -24.12 2.09 0.65
N PRO A 33 -25.28 2.78 0.64
CA PRO A 33 -26.48 2.30 -0.06
C PRO A 33 -26.28 2.07 -1.57
N ASP A 34 -25.31 2.74 -2.17
CA ASP A 34 -24.94 2.66 -3.59
C ASP A 34 -23.67 1.81 -3.84
N PHE A 35 -23.32 0.89 -2.92
CA PHE A 35 -22.12 0.07 -2.98
C PHE A 35 -21.98 -0.69 -4.32
N ASP A 36 -23.03 -1.33 -4.81
CA ASP A 36 -22.99 -2.08 -6.07
C ASP A 36 -22.63 -1.18 -7.26
N ALA A 37 -23.14 0.06 -7.29
CA ALA A 37 -22.81 1.03 -8.32
C ALA A 37 -21.33 1.47 -8.22
N ARG A 38 -20.81 1.65 -7.01
CA ARG A 38 -19.39 1.98 -6.76
C ARG A 38 -18.49 0.82 -7.15
N LEU A 39 -18.86 -0.42 -6.82
CA LEU A 39 -18.13 -1.61 -7.23
C LEU A 39 -18.07 -1.73 -8.75
N HIS A 40 -19.21 -1.52 -9.43
CA HIS A 40 -19.26 -1.51 -10.89
C HIS A 40 -18.34 -0.43 -11.48
N GLU A 41 -18.40 0.81 -10.97
CA GLU A 41 -17.52 1.91 -11.41
C GLU A 41 -16.04 1.55 -11.22
N THR A 42 -15.70 0.89 -10.09
CA THR A 42 -14.35 0.43 -9.80
C THR A 42 -13.86 -0.58 -10.83
N VAL A 43 -14.68 -1.60 -11.13
CA VAL A 43 -14.34 -2.62 -12.14
C VAL A 43 -14.16 -1.99 -13.52
N VAL A 44 -15.08 -1.09 -13.94
CA VAL A 44 -14.97 -0.36 -15.21
C VAL A 44 -13.68 0.49 -15.25
N THR A 45 -13.30 1.09 -14.14
CA THR A 45 -12.07 1.90 -14.03
C THR A 45 -10.82 1.02 -14.15
N LEU A 46 -10.81 -0.16 -13.53
CA LEU A 46 -9.72 -1.13 -13.65
C LEU A 46 -9.60 -1.70 -15.08
N LEU A 47 -10.73 -1.97 -15.74
CA LEU A 47 -10.76 -2.38 -17.15
C LEU A 47 -10.18 -1.29 -18.07
N LYS A 48 -10.52 -0.03 -17.83
CA LYS A 48 -9.92 1.10 -18.57
C LYS A 48 -8.42 1.19 -18.33
N ALA A 49 -7.97 1.02 -17.10
CA ALA A 49 -6.55 1.02 -16.76
C ALA A 49 -5.82 -0.11 -17.51
N SER A 50 -6.35 -1.34 -17.50
CA SER A 50 -5.73 -2.49 -18.16
C SER A 50 -5.63 -2.34 -19.68
N ALA A 51 -6.53 -1.58 -20.30
CA ALA A 51 -6.51 -1.30 -21.73
C ALA A 51 -5.54 -0.16 -22.12
N HIS A 52 -4.94 0.55 -21.15
CA HIS A 52 -4.09 1.71 -21.40
C HIS A 52 -2.68 1.35 -21.91
N GLY A 53 -2.26 0.09 -21.77
CA GLY A 53 -0.93 -0.44 -22.07
C GLY A 53 -0.25 -1.00 -20.83
N PRO A 54 1.07 -0.96 -20.70
CA PRO A 54 1.74 -1.39 -19.49
C PRO A 54 1.23 -0.62 -18.27
N VAL A 55 0.68 -1.37 -17.30
CA VAL A 55 0.04 -0.81 -16.09
C VAL A 55 0.38 -1.63 -14.87
N VAL A 56 0.58 -0.98 -13.74
CA VAL A 56 0.87 -1.60 -12.45
C VAL A 56 0.04 -0.98 -11.34
N GLN A 57 -0.28 -1.80 -10.34
CA GLN A 57 -0.85 -1.33 -9.08
C GLN A 57 0.27 -1.02 -8.08
N ALA A 58 0.26 0.18 -7.50
CA ALA A 58 1.06 0.50 -6.33
C ALA A 58 0.35 -0.01 -5.08
N SER A 59 0.96 -0.92 -4.34
CA SER A 59 0.40 -1.45 -3.11
C SER A 59 1.26 -1.08 -1.90
N SER A 60 0.64 -0.48 -0.90
CA SER A 60 1.19 -0.30 0.44
C SER A 60 0.81 -1.44 1.38
N LEU A 61 0.09 -2.45 0.87
CA LEU A 61 -0.50 -3.55 1.63
C LEU A 61 -1.61 -3.10 2.61
N GLY A 62 -2.13 -1.89 2.45
CA GLY A 62 -3.32 -1.42 3.16
C GLY A 62 -4.59 -2.09 2.66
N ALA A 63 -5.66 -2.02 3.44
CA ALA A 63 -6.94 -2.68 3.11
C ALA A 63 -7.45 -2.28 1.72
N GLU A 64 -7.36 -1.00 1.36
CA GLU A 64 -7.76 -0.50 0.04
C GLU A 64 -6.95 -1.14 -1.10
N ASP A 65 -5.64 -1.27 -0.91
CA ASP A 65 -4.78 -1.85 -1.93
C ASP A 65 -5.05 -3.36 -2.09
N MET A 66 -5.40 -4.05 -0.99
CA MET A 66 -5.78 -5.47 -1.02
C MET A 66 -7.10 -5.68 -1.75
N VAL A 67 -8.09 -4.78 -1.58
CA VAL A 67 -9.35 -4.80 -2.36
C VAL A 67 -9.06 -4.63 -3.86
N VAL A 68 -8.20 -3.67 -4.23
CA VAL A 68 -7.81 -3.49 -5.64
C VAL A 68 -7.14 -4.75 -6.19
N THR A 69 -6.22 -5.35 -5.45
CA THR A 69 -5.55 -6.59 -5.86
C THR A 69 -6.54 -7.75 -6.04
N ASP A 70 -7.50 -7.90 -5.12
CA ASP A 70 -8.55 -8.93 -5.22
C ASP A 70 -9.39 -8.75 -6.49
N LEU A 71 -9.82 -7.53 -6.79
CA LEU A 71 -10.58 -7.22 -8.00
C LEU A 71 -9.77 -7.46 -9.28
N ILE A 72 -8.48 -7.13 -9.31
CA ILE A 72 -7.58 -7.45 -10.41
C ILE A 72 -7.55 -8.97 -10.65
N ASN A 73 -7.44 -9.76 -9.58
CA ASN A 73 -7.40 -11.21 -9.65
C ASN A 73 -8.74 -11.81 -10.10
N ARG A 74 -9.86 -11.38 -9.52
CA ARG A 74 -11.21 -11.87 -9.88
C ARG A 74 -11.54 -11.61 -11.35
N HIS A 75 -11.12 -10.47 -11.88
CA HIS A 75 -11.36 -10.10 -13.27
C HIS A 75 -10.21 -10.48 -14.21
N GLN A 76 -9.17 -11.18 -13.72
CA GLN A 76 -8.01 -11.65 -14.48
C GLN A 76 -7.35 -10.54 -15.30
N LEU A 77 -7.24 -9.32 -14.71
CA LEU A 77 -6.68 -8.17 -15.41
C LEU A 77 -5.14 -8.24 -15.46
N PRO A 78 -4.51 -7.91 -16.59
CA PRO A 78 -3.05 -7.91 -16.71
C PRO A 78 -2.43 -6.66 -16.04
N ILE A 79 -2.63 -6.51 -14.75
CA ILE A 79 -2.13 -5.40 -13.93
C ILE A 79 -1.19 -5.98 -12.87
N GLY A 80 0.11 -5.83 -13.07
CA GLY A 80 1.11 -6.26 -12.09
C GLY A 80 1.00 -5.46 -10.79
N VAL A 81 1.41 -6.05 -9.67
CA VAL A 81 1.42 -5.38 -8.36
C VAL A 81 2.85 -5.06 -7.98
N PHE A 82 3.13 -3.84 -7.55
CA PHE A 82 4.41 -3.56 -6.93
C PHE A 82 4.26 -3.04 -5.51
N VAL A 83 5.24 -3.39 -4.68
CA VAL A 83 5.38 -2.97 -3.30
C VAL A 83 6.72 -2.28 -3.11
N LEU A 84 6.74 -1.17 -2.40
CA LEU A 84 7.97 -0.48 -2.00
C LEU A 84 8.38 -0.96 -0.61
N ASP A 85 9.37 -1.83 -0.53
CA ASP A 85 9.99 -2.15 0.75
C ASP A 85 11.05 -1.09 1.07
N THR A 86 10.70 -0.20 1.97
CA THR A 86 11.56 0.92 2.39
C THR A 86 12.75 0.51 3.24
N GLY A 87 12.86 -0.79 3.60
CA GLY A 87 13.86 -1.32 4.55
C GLY A 87 13.56 -0.99 6.01
N VAL A 88 12.36 -0.46 6.29
CA VAL A 88 11.87 -0.13 7.65
C VAL A 88 10.37 -0.45 7.80
N LEU A 89 9.89 -1.43 7.05
CA LEU A 89 8.53 -1.93 7.20
C LEU A 89 8.39 -2.71 8.51
N HIS A 90 7.20 -2.67 9.10
CA HIS A 90 6.89 -3.49 10.27
C HIS A 90 6.84 -4.98 9.91
N ALA A 91 7.11 -5.84 10.90
CA ALA A 91 7.15 -7.29 10.70
C ALA A 91 5.81 -7.85 10.16
N GLU A 92 4.68 -7.30 10.62
CA GLU A 92 3.34 -7.66 10.16
C GLU A 92 3.14 -7.31 8.67
N THR A 93 3.68 -6.17 8.23
CA THR A 93 3.62 -5.76 6.81
C THR A 93 4.47 -6.68 5.95
N LEU A 94 5.66 -7.08 6.43
CA LEU A 94 6.51 -8.04 5.72
C LEU A 94 5.85 -9.42 5.65
N ALA A 95 5.21 -9.88 6.73
CA ALA A 95 4.45 -11.13 6.72
C ALA A 95 3.30 -11.10 5.71
N LEU A 96 2.56 -9.98 5.63
CA LEU A 96 1.50 -9.79 4.64
C LEU A 96 2.06 -9.75 3.21
N LEU A 97 3.23 -9.17 2.99
CA LEU A 97 3.90 -9.20 1.69
C LEU A 97 4.19 -10.63 1.23
N GLU A 98 4.71 -11.48 2.12
CA GLU A 98 4.98 -12.89 1.79
C GLU A 98 3.68 -13.65 1.50
N GLN A 99 2.61 -13.40 2.24
CA GLN A 99 1.28 -13.97 1.95
C GLN A 99 0.77 -13.53 0.57
N LEU A 100 0.88 -12.24 0.25
CA LEU A 100 0.50 -11.72 -1.07
C LEU A 100 1.30 -12.39 -2.19
N ARG A 101 2.62 -12.52 -2.05
CA ARG A 101 3.47 -13.19 -3.03
C ARG A 101 3.05 -14.64 -3.26
N ALA A 102 2.75 -15.36 -2.17
CA ALA A 102 2.26 -16.75 -2.26
C ALA A 102 0.90 -16.84 -2.97
N GLN A 103 -0.03 -15.93 -2.68
CA GLN A 103 -1.33 -15.86 -3.36
C GLN A 103 -1.18 -15.53 -4.84
N GLN A 104 -0.34 -14.56 -5.19
CA GLN A 104 -0.13 -14.12 -6.57
C GLN A 104 0.61 -15.15 -7.43
N ALA A 105 1.24 -16.16 -6.83
CA ALA A 105 1.77 -17.31 -7.59
C ALA A 105 0.69 -18.05 -8.39
N ALA A 106 -0.57 -18.00 -7.95
CA ALA A 106 -1.73 -18.54 -8.66
C ALA A 106 -2.29 -17.58 -9.75
N HIS A 107 -1.78 -16.35 -9.81
CA HIS A 107 -2.27 -15.28 -10.70
C HIS A 107 -1.15 -14.73 -11.60
N PRO A 108 -0.68 -15.49 -12.60
CA PRO A 108 0.47 -15.10 -13.44
C PRO A 108 0.23 -13.83 -14.26
N HIS A 109 -1.02 -13.40 -14.43
CA HIS A 109 -1.41 -12.15 -15.09
C HIS A 109 -1.13 -10.91 -14.25
N ALA A 110 -0.95 -11.06 -12.92
CA ALA A 110 -0.75 -9.98 -11.96
C ALA A 110 0.44 -10.29 -11.02
N PRO A 111 1.69 -10.37 -11.53
CA PRO A 111 2.86 -10.71 -10.72
C PRO A 111 3.15 -9.62 -9.68
N VAL A 112 3.73 -10.02 -8.54
CA VAL A 112 4.20 -9.08 -7.51
C VAL A 112 5.69 -8.79 -7.69
N THR A 113 6.02 -7.52 -7.78
CA THR A 113 7.42 -7.03 -7.80
C THR A 113 7.70 -6.17 -6.57
N VAL A 114 8.80 -6.45 -5.88
CA VAL A 114 9.23 -5.66 -4.71
C VAL A 114 10.38 -4.75 -5.12
N TYR A 115 10.25 -3.46 -4.86
CA TYR A 115 11.28 -2.47 -5.10
C TYR A 115 11.90 -2.01 -3.78
N HIS A 116 13.21 -2.12 -3.69
CA HIS A 116 14.01 -1.65 -2.55
C HIS A 116 14.73 -0.35 -2.93
N PRO A 117 15.00 0.54 -1.96
CA PRO A 117 15.87 1.69 -2.18
C PRO A 117 17.29 1.24 -2.51
N VAL A 118 18.06 2.09 -3.17
CA VAL A 118 19.50 1.88 -3.37
C VAL A 118 20.16 1.85 -2.01
N GLN A 119 20.70 0.69 -1.62
CA GLN A 119 21.22 0.43 -0.28
C GLN A 119 22.34 1.42 0.10
N GLU A 120 23.24 1.72 -0.81
CA GLU A 120 24.33 2.67 -0.58
C GLU A 120 23.81 4.07 -0.21
N ALA A 121 22.80 4.57 -0.91
CA ALA A 121 22.17 5.85 -0.61
C ALA A 121 21.52 5.87 0.79
N VAL A 122 20.91 4.75 1.20
CA VAL A 122 20.36 4.60 2.55
C VAL A 122 21.47 4.63 3.61
N VAL A 123 22.55 3.86 3.40
CA VAL A 123 23.69 3.80 4.33
C VAL A 123 24.34 5.18 4.48
N GLN A 124 24.59 5.88 3.38
CA GLN A 124 25.19 7.23 3.40
C GLN A 124 24.27 8.23 4.11
N PHE A 125 22.96 8.17 3.87
CA PHE A 125 21.99 9.04 4.55
C PHE A 125 21.96 8.79 6.06
N VAL A 126 21.88 7.52 6.46
CA VAL A 126 21.84 7.14 7.88
C VAL A 126 23.17 7.47 8.59
N ALA A 127 24.32 7.25 7.95
CA ALA A 127 25.62 7.60 8.51
C ALA A 127 25.77 9.11 8.76
N ARG A 128 25.23 9.95 7.85
CA ARG A 128 25.33 11.41 7.96
C ARG A 128 24.28 11.99 8.92
N GLU A 129 23.04 11.51 8.85
CA GLU A 129 21.89 12.13 9.51
C GLU A 129 21.35 11.32 10.70
N GLY A 130 21.73 10.04 10.85
CA GLY A 130 21.21 9.12 11.85
C GLY A 130 19.90 8.44 11.41
N GLN A 131 19.55 7.34 12.11
CA GLN A 131 18.35 6.55 11.79
C GLN A 131 17.05 7.32 12.00
N ASP A 132 17.00 8.17 13.04
CA ASP A 132 15.81 8.94 13.43
C ASP A 132 15.70 10.30 12.73
N ALA A 133 16.54 10.54 11.69
CA ALA A 133 16.59 11.80 10.97
C ALA A 133 15.21 12.29 10.51
N MET A 134 14.35 11.38 10.05
CA MET A 134 13.01 11.70 9.55
C MET A 134 12.08 12.36 10.58
N TYR A 135 12.36 12.22 11.88
CA TYR A 135 11.59 12.82 12.96
C TYR A 135 12.09 14.21 13.38
N ARG A 136 13.32 14.60 12.98
CA ARG A 136 13.95 15.85 13.40
C ARG A 136 13.50 17.07 12.60
N SER A 137 13.16 16.92 11.33
CA SER A 137 12.65 18.01 10.51
C SER A 137 11.89 17.55 9.27
N VAL A 138 11.07 18.44 8.70
CA VAL A 138 10.37 18.21 7.43
C VAL A 138 11.37 18.00 6.27
N ALA A 139 12.46 18.74 6.25
CA ALA A 139 13.50 18.60 5.21
C ALA A 139 14.13 17.21 5.23
N LEU A 140 14.53 16.72 6.42
CA LEU A 140 15.09 15.38 6.59
C LEU A 140 14.07 14.27 6.29
N ARG A 141 12.79 14.47 6.65
CA ARG A 141 11.72 13.55 6.26
C ARG A 141 11.58 13.47 4.75
N LYS A 142 11.57 14.61 4.05
CA LYS A 142 11.50 14.65 2.58
C LYS A 142 12.72 13.97 1.95
N ALA A 143 13.94 14.20 2.47
CA ALA A 143 15.15 13.55 2.00
C ALA A 143 15.11 12.03 2.19
N CYS A 144 14.70 11.54 3.36
CA CYS A 144 14.49 10.13 3.65
C CYS A 144 13.45 9.51 2.70
N CYS A 145 12.31 10.19 2.53
CA CYS A 145 11.26 9.77 1.61
C CYS A 145 11.76 9.73 0.16
N GLY A 146 12.57 10.70 -0.26
CA GLY A 146 13.22 10.75 -1.57
C GLY A 146 14.00 9.48 -1.86
N ILE A 147 14.86 9.07 -0.92
CA ILE A 147 15.70 7.89 -1.06
C ILE A 147 14.89 6.59 -0.96
N ARG A 148 14.01 6.47 0.05
CA ARG A 148 13.37 5.20 0.38
C ARG A 148 12.07 4.92 -0.38
N LYS A 149 11.43 5.95 -0.97
CA LYS A 149 10.15 5.82 -1.67
C LYS A 149 10.16 6.40 -3.07
N MET A 150 10.59 7.66 -3.24
CA MET A 150 10.43 8.34 -4.52
C MET A 150 11.36 7.78 -5.61
N GLU A 151 12.58 7.42 -5.24
CA GLU A 151 13.53 6.79 -6.17
C GLU A 151 13.02 5.40 -6.61
N PRO A 152 12.70 4.43 -5.71
CA PRO A 152 12.17 3.14 -6.14
C PRO A 152 10.80 3.25 -6.83
N LEU A 153 9.95 4.22 -6.46
CA LEU A 153 8.72 4.50 -7.19
C LEU A 153 9.00 4.91 -8.64
N ALA A 154 9.99 5.78 -8.85
CA ALA A 154 10.36 6.20 -10.22
C ALA A 154 10.81 5.02 -11.06
N ARG A 155 11.56 4.06 -10.50
CA ARG A 155 11.94 2.82 -11.19
C ARG A 155 10.73 1.92 -11.49
N ALA A 156 9.82 1.77 -10.52
CA ALA A 156 8.62 0.95 -10.70
C ALA A 156 7.73 1.48 -11.84
N LEU A 157 7.73 2.80 -12.07
CA LEU A 157 6.87 3.47 -13.05
C LEU A 157 7.59 3.82 -14.37
N ALA A 158 8.89 3.52 -14.52
CA ALA A 158 9.69 3.98 -15.66
C ALA A 158 9.13 3.55 -17.02
N ASP A 159 8.66 2.30 -17.12
CA ASP A 159 8.18 1.71 -18.36
C ASP A 159 6.65 1.54 -18.37
N GLN A 160 5.94 2.24 -17.47
CA GLN A 160 4.49 2.16 -17.37
C GLN A 160 3.82 3.30 -18.12
N HIS A 161 2.64 3.03 -18.67
CA HIS A 161 1.75 4.03 -19.23
C HIS A 161 0.68 4.49 -18.24
N ALA A 162 0.37 3.62 -17.29
CA ALA A 162 -0.58 3.93 -16.23
C ALA A 162 -0.21 3.23 -14.93
N TRP A 163 -0.78 3.70 -13.84
CA TRP A 163 -0.70 3.03 -12.55
C TRP A 163 -2.00 3.18 -11.76
N VAL A 164 -2.25 2.22 -10.88
CA VAL A 164 -3.45 2.12 -10.06
C VAL A 164 -3.07 2.28 -8.60
N THR A 165 -3.89 3.01 -7.84
CA THR A 165 -3.71 3.19 -6.39
C THR A 165 -5.01 2.99 -5.63
N GLY A 166 -4.92 2.62 -4.35
CA GLY A 166 -6.06 2.51 -3.43
C GLY A 166 -6.47 3.85 -2.79
N LEU A 167 -6.22 5.00 -3.42
CA LEU A 167 -6.59 6.30 -2.86
C LEU A 167 -8.11 6.50 -2.81
N ARG A 168 -8.60 6.99 -1.67
CA ARG A 168 -10.00 7.39 -1.45
C ARG A 168 -10.08 8.83 -0.99
N ARG A 169 -11.16 9.52 -1.37
CA ARG A 169 -11.42 10.90 -0.94
C ARG A 169 -11.56 11.04 0.56
N GLU A 170 -12.19 10.07 1.21
CA GLU A 170 -12.39 10.07 2.66
C GLU A 170 -11.13 9.87 3.51
N GLN A 171 -10.00 9.46 2.93
CA GLN A 171 -8.79 9.18 3.71
C GLN A 171 -8.20 10.41 4.41
N SER A 172 -8.39 11.60 3.84
CA SER A 172 -7.99 12.88 4.45
C SER A 172 -8.58 14.06 3.69
N GLY A 173 -8.67 15.23 4.35
CA GLY A 173 -9.07 16.48 3.68
C GLY A 173 -8.21 16.85 2.46
N ALA A 174 -6.91 16.54 2.50
CA ALA A 174 -6.00 16.75 1.37
C ALA A 174 -6.30 15.86 0.14
N ARG A 175 -7.16 14.85 0.30
CA ARG A 175 -7.56 13.91 -0.75
C ARG A 175 -9.01 14.10 -1.21
N ALA A 176 -9.73 15.08 -0.67
CA ALA A 176 -11.15 15.30 -0.97
C ALA A 176 -11.46 15.40 -2.48
N ASP A 177 -10.52 15.94 -3.26
CA ASP A 177 -10.67 16.16 -4.70
C ASP A 177 -9.94 15.13 -5.57
N VAL A 178 -9.54 13.97 -5.01
CA VAL A 178 -8.88 12.90 -5.77
C VAL A 178 -9.82 12.45 -6.91
N PRO A 179 -9.39 12.58 -8.18
CA PRO A 179 -10.20 12.12 -9.31
C PRO A 179 -10.09 10.60 -9.48
N LEU A 180 -11.09 9.97 -10.11
CA LEU A 180 -11.02 8.57 -10.53
C LEU A 180 -9.86 8.33 -11.51
N ILE A 181 -9.64 9.28 -12.43
CA ILE A 181 -8.56 9.24 -13.41
C ILE A 181 -7.84 10.58 -13.36
N ASP A 182 -6.58 10.53 -12.97
CA ASP A 182 -5.71 11.71 -12.89
C ASP A 182 -4.72 11.68 -14.06
N ARG A 183 -4.81 12.70 -14.91
CA ARG A 183 -3.96 12.91 -16.08
C ARG A 183 -2.96 14.05 -15.90
N ALA A 184 -2.88 14.61 -14.68
CA ALA A 184 -2.00 15.76 -14.42
C ALA A 184 -0.52 15.42 -14.67
N GLU A 185 -0.13 14.13 -14.52
CA GLU A 185 1.22 13.66 -14.82
C GLU A 185 1.45 13.37 -16.31
N GLU A 186 0.40 13.28 -17.14
CA GLU A 186 0.53 13.03 -18.58
C GLU A 186 1.30 14.14 -19.31
N ALA A 187 1.15 15.39 -18.87
CA ALA A 187 1.82 16.53 -19.49
C ALA A 187 3.36 16.44 -19.40
N SER A 188 3.89 15.74 -18.41
CA SER A 188 5.34 15.61 -18.17
C SER A 188 5.90 14.21 -18.44
N LYS A 189 5.09 13.13 -18.25
CA LYS A 189 5.58 11.74 -18.25
C LYS A 189 4.72 10.74 -19.03
N ARG A 190 3.62 11.17 -19.64
CA ARG A 190 2.64 10.29 -20.30
C ARG A 190 2.07 9.19 -19.38
N LEU A 191 2.03 9.42 -18.09
CA LEU A 191 1.61 8.46 -17.08
C LEU A 191 0.23 8.82 -16.54
N THR A 192 -0.77 7.96 -16.77
CA THR A 192 -2.12 8.15 -16.24
C THR A 192 -2.25 7.42 -14.89
N LYS A 193 -2.78 8.11 -13.87
CA LYS A 193 -3.06 7.53 -12.57
C LYS A 193 -4.54 7.21 -12.43
N TYR A 194 -4.85 5.99 -12.03
CA TYR A 194 -6.20 5.52 -11.75
C TYR A 194 -6.40 5.33 -10.26
N ASN A 195 -7.49 5.89 -9.72
CA ASN A 195 -7.90 5.78 -8.31
C ASN A 195 -9.30 5.13 -8.24
N PRO A 196 -9.41 3.82 -8.51
CA PRO A 196 -10.70 3.16 -8.68
C PRO A 196 -11.57 3.19 -7.42
N LEU A 197 -10.97 3.35 -6.24
CA LEU A 197 -11.67 3.44 -4.97
C LEU A 197 -11.96 4.89 -4.52
N ALA A 198 -11.76 5.91 -5.39
CA ALA A 198 -11.88 7.32 -5.01
C ALA A 198 -13.21 7.65 -4.29
N ASN A 199 -14.31 7.01 -4.71
CA ASN A 199 -15.67 7.23 -4.18
C ASN A 199 -16.05 6.30 -3.01
N TRP A 200 -15.17 5.36 -2.61
CA TRP A 200 -15.47 4.38 -1.59
C TRP A 200 -15.40 4.98 -0.19
N SER A 201 -16.35 4.57 0.66
CA SER A 201 -16.29 4.80 2.10
C SER A 201 -15.37 3.77 2.78
N TRP A 202 -15.02 4.03 4.05
CA TRP A 202 -14.32 3.04 4.86
C TRP A 202 -15.15 1.75 5.04
N GLY A 203 -16.49 1.92 5.15
CA GLY A 203 -17.42 0.78 5.23
C GLY A 203 -17.44 -0.08 3.98
N ASP A 204 -17.31 0.53 2.79
CA ASP A 204 -17.23 -0.19 1.52
C ASP A 204 -15.97 -1.05 1.42
N VAL A 205 -14.83 -0.55 1.94
CA VAL A 205 -13.54 -1.27 1.90
C VAL A 205 -13.58 -2.55 2.72
N TRP A 206 -14.31 -2.57 3.85
CA TRP A 206 -14.39 -3.73 4.73
C TRP A 206 -15.57 -4.67 4.43
N HIS A 207 -16.48 -4.29 3.55
CA HIS A 207 -17.60 -5.10 3.11
C HIS A 207 -17.17 -6.14 2.08
#